data_6e7fbb6718aced1df4b2bb8cb328fe30
#
_entry.id   6e7fbb6718aced1df4b2bb8cb328fe30
#
_cell.length_a   1.000
_cell.length_b   1.000
_cell.length_c   1.000
_cell.angle_alpha   90.00
_cell.angle_beta   90.00
_cell.angle_gamma   90.00
#
_symmetry.space_group_name_H-M   'P 1'
#
loop_
_entity.id
_entity.type
_entity.pdbx_description
1 polymer ?
#
loop_
_entity_poly.entity_id
_entity_poly.type
_entity_poly.pdbx_seq_one_letter_code
_entity_poly.pdbx_strand_id
1 'polypeptide(L)'
;MKSAITAVLLLVALHAAPAAAASPDGSPLAGRWTLDIAKLTMPPEARPKRVDLEFRPGADGRWTTQVEITDQAGKRMSTHSTLSLDGTPGRASGTYWVDALAASMPAPNVLVMQIVYQGIPRSTRVFSVADDGSVLTETEAYFKEDGTPMQRIAFFSRLPEAP
;
A
#
# COMPACT_ATOMS: atom_id res chain seq x y z
N MET A 1 -51.80 12.01 43.57
CA MET A 1 -50.33 11.93 43.72
C MET A 1 -49.79 11.41 42.42
N LYS A 2 -49.19 12.29 41.56
CA LYS A 2 -48.58 11.94 40.26
C LYS A 2 -47.08 12.06 40.38
N SER A 3 -46.38 10.90 40.37
CA SER A 3 -44.91 10.84 40.39
C SER A 3 -44.41 11.06 38.98
N ALA A 4 -43.68 12.14 38.78
CA ALA A 4 -42.89 12.38 37.54
C ALA A 4 -41.53 11.69 37.66
N ILE A 5 -41.26 10.73 36.76
CA ILE A 5 -39.97 10.09 36.60
C ILE A 5 -39.19 10.92 35.58
N THR A 6 -38.15 11.64 36.05
CA THR A 6 -37.25 12.36 35.19
C THR A 6 -36.14 11.39 34.74
N ALA A 7 -36.19 11.00 33.46
CA ALA A 7 -35.14 10.22 32.82
C ALA A 7 -34.01 11.15 32.43
N VAL A 8 -32.83 11.00 33.09
CA VAL A 8 -31.60 11.68 32.72
C VAL A 8 -30.91 10.85 31.62
N LEU A 9 -30.94 11.33 30.37
CA LEU A 9 -30.13 10.77 29.29
C LEU A 9 -28.70 11.24 29.43
N LEU A 10 -27.80 10.35 29.82
CA LEU A 10 -26.36 10.54 29.77
C LEU A 10 -25.86 10.39 28.33
N LEU A 11 -25.63 11.49 27.60
CA LEU A 11 -24.94 11.46 26.31
C LEU A 11 -23.44 11.23 26.57
N VAL A 12 -22.98 10.02 26.37
CA VAL A 12 -21.53 9.71 26.29
C VAL A 12 -21.06 10.08 24.89
N ALA A 13 -20.44 11.25 24.75
CA ALA A 13 -19.75 11.63 23.52
C ALA A 13 -18.48 10.78 23.39
N LEU A 14 -18.49 9.73 22.58
CA LEU A 14 -17.28 9.02 22.15
C LEU A 14 -16.46 9.99 21.28
N HIS A 15 -15.45 10.62 21.87
CA HIS A 15 -14.43 11.31 21.10
C HIS A 15 -13.51 10.24 20.49
N ALA A 16 -13.73 9.91 19.22
CA ALA A 16 -12.75 9.20 18.42
C ALA A 16 -11.53 10.13 18.28
N ALA A 17 -10.46 9.88 19.04
CA ALA A 17 -9.19 10.52 18.80
C ALA A 17 -8.74 10.17 17.38
N PRO A 18 -8.28 11.16 16.56
CA PRO A 18 -7.70 10.83 15.28
C PRO A 18 -6.52 9.88 15.51
N ALA A 19 -6.55 8.72 14.86
CA ALA A 19 -5.41 7.82 14.87
C ALA A 19 -4.23 8.59 14.26
N ALA A 20 -3.24 8.93 15.09
CA ALA A 20 -2.01 9.54 14.60
C ALA A 20 -1.37 8.59 13.60
N ALA A 21 -1.12 9.05 12.36
CA ALA A 21 -0.38 8.29 11.38
C ALA A 21 1.00 7.94 11.97
N ALA A 22 1.44 6.69 11.79
CA ALA A 22 2.75 6.28 12.23
C ALA A 22 3.84 7.09 11.51
N SER A 23 4.93 7.44 12.22
CA SER A 23 6.06 8.12 11.58
C SER A 23 6.71 7.21 10.54
N PRO A 24 6.99 7.71 9.33
CA PRO A 24 7.70 6.94 8.32
C PRO A 24 9.17 6.71 8.67
N ASP A 25 9.74 7.51 9.57
CA ASP A 25 11.12 7.38 10.00
C ASP A 25 11.32 6.11 10.82
N GLY A 26 12.28 5.27 10.38
CA GLY A 26 12.54 3.97 11.01
C GLY A 26 11.53 2.87 10.66
N SER A 27 10.63 3.10 9.69
CA SER A 27 9.70 2.08 9.22
C SER A 27 10.46 0.87 8.64
N PRO A 28 10.15 -0.37 9.07
CA PRO A 28 10.75 -1.57 8.50
C PRO A 28 10.38 -1.80 7.03
N LEU A 29 9.38 -1.08 6.50
CA LEU A 29 9.06 -1.08 5.07
C LEU A 29 10.15 -0.43 4.23
N ALA A 30 10.89 0.55 4.78
CA ALA A 30 11.94 1.27 4.05
C ALA A 30 13.01 0.31 3.55
N GLY A 31 13.47 0.55 2.30
CA GLY A 31 14.46 -0.27 1.63
C GLY A 31 13.99 -0.80 0.29
N ARG A 32 14.79 -1.74 -0.26
CA ARG A 32 14.54 -2.35 -1.57
C ARG A 32 14.08 -3.79 -1.42
N TRP A 33 13.12 -4.17 -2.26
CA TRP A 33 12.44 -5.46 -2.21
C TRP A 33 12.32 -6.03 -3.60
N THR A 34 12.48 -7.35 -3.75
CA THR A 34 12.27 -8.05 -5.01
C THR A 34 11.21 -9.12 -4.86
N LEU A 35 10.31 -9.20 -5.85
CA LEU A 35 9.20 -10.17 -5.87
C LEU A 35 9.72 -11.60 -5.97
N ASP A 36 9.19 -12.49 -5.13
CA ASP A 36 9.37 -13.93 -5.27
C ASP A 36 8.46 -14.47 -6.37
N ILE A 37 8.97 -14.45 -7.60
CA ILE A 37 8.24 -14.86 -8.80
C ILE A 37 7.77 -16.32 -8.70
N ALA A 38 8.54 -17.19 -8.00
CA ALA A 38 8.21 -18.61 -7.89
C ALA A 38 6.91 -18.83 -7.09
N LYS A 39 6.60 -17.95 -6.14
CA LYS A 39 5.40 -18.03 -5.29
C LYS A 39 4.14 -17.42 -5.92
N LEU A 40 4.23 -16.83 -7.11
CA LEU A 40 3.04 -16.33 -7.79
C LEU A 40 2.11 -17.46 -8.21
N THR A 41 0.81 -17.27 -7.93
CA THR A 41 -0.24 -18.26 -8.27
C THR A 41 -0.66 -18.22 -9.73
N MET A 42 -0.22 -17.19 -10.50
CA MET A 42 -0.52 -17.09 -11.93
C MET A 42 0.30 -18.08 -12.76
N PRO A 43 -0.17 -18.45 -13.98
CA PRO A 43 0.56 -19.33 -14.89
C PRO A 43 1.96 -18.76 -15.21
N PRO A 44 2.97 -19.65 -15.40
CA PRO A 44 4.37 -19.21 -15.62
C PRO A 44 4.55 -18.21 -16.76
N GLU A 45 3.79 -18.41 -17.86
CA GLU A 45 3.83 -17.53 -19.04
C GLU A 45 3.24 -16.13 -18.80
N ALA A 46 2.45 -15.97 -17.74
CA ALA A 46 1.89 -14.67 -17.34
C ALA A 46 2.72 -13.94 -16.27
N ARG A 47 3.74 -14.60 -15.70
CA ARG A 47 4.55 -14.03 -14.64
C ARG A 47 5.52 -12.99 -15.21
N PRO A 48 5.74 -11.87 -14.53
CA PRO A 48 6.83 -10.96 -14.88
C PRO A 48 8.19 -11.67 -14.71
N LYS A 49 9.22 -11.19 -15.39
CA LYS A 49 10.60 -11.64 -15.17
C LYS A 49 11.17 -11.08 -13.86
N ARG A 50 10.78 -9.85 -13.51
CA ARG A 50 11.24 -9.16 -12.31
C ARG A 50 10.26 -8.09 -11.90
N VAL A 51 10.09 -7.91 -10.59
CA VAL A 51 9.43 -6.75 -9.99
C VAL A 51 10.26 -6.34 -8.78
N ASP A 52 10.72 -5.11 -8.78
CA ASP A 52 11.40 -4.51 -7.64
C ASP A 52 10.56 -3.35 -7.10
N LEU A 53 10.52 -3.25 -5.78
CA LEU A 53 9.94 -2.13 -5.04
C LEU A 53 11.05 -1.42 -4.28
N GLU A 54 10.96 -0.11 -4.19
CA GLU A 54 11.77 0.68 -3.29
C GLU A 54 10.87 1.63 -2.51
N PHE A 55 10.99 1.59 -1.20
CA PHE A 55 10.30 2.46 -0.26
C PHE A 55 11.33 3.31 0.49
N ARG A 56 11.11 4.64 0.51
CA ARG A 56 11.97 5.57 1.21
C ARG A 56 11.15 6.60 1.99
N PRO A 57 11.46 6.80 3.27
CA PRO A 57 10.98 7.99 3.97
C PRO A 57 11.61 9.23 3.30
N GLY A 58 10.82 10.24 3.11
CA GLY A 58 11.24 11.53 2.55
C GLY A 58 11.22 12.61 3.62
N ALA A 59 11.72 13.79 3.29
CA ALA A 59 11.59 14.97 4.14
C ALA A 59 10.12 15.26 4.43
N ASP A 60 9.85 15.91 5.56
CA ASP A 60 8.53 16.36 5.99
C ASP A 60 7.47 15.24 6.12
N GLY A 61 7.91 14.03 6.50
CA GLY A 61 7.00 12.89 6.71
C GLY A 61 6.40 12.32 5.41
N ARG A 62 6.94 12.69 4.26
CA ARG A 62 6.51 12.15 2.97
C ARG A 62 7.11 10.76 2.74
N TRP A 63 6.49 9.99 1.87
CA TRP A 63 6.88 8.64 1.51
C TRP A 63 7.07 8.52 0.01
N THR A 64 8.24 8.04 -0.38
CA THR A 64 8.55 7.75 -1.78
C THR A 64 8.40 6.26 -2.05
N THR A 65 7.66 5.95 -3.13
CA THR A 65 7.52 4.60 -3.66
C THR A 65 8.01 4.57 -5.09
N GLN A 66 8.91 3.65 -5.40
CA GLN A 66 9.35 3.33 -6.76
C GLN A 66 9.07 1.87 -7.05
N VAL A 67 8.50 1.60 -8.22
CA VAL A 67 8.21 0.24 -8.71
C VAL A 67 8.89 0.09 -10.06
N GLU A 68 9.64 -0.99 -10.25
CA GLU A 68 10.24 -1.38 -11.52
C GLU A 68 9.76 -2.77 -11.89
N ILE A 69 9.23 -2.92 -13.10
CA ILE A 69 8.70 -4.18 -13.61
C ILE A 69 9.38 -4.51 -14.93
N THR A 70 9.86 -5.74 -15.06
CA THR A 70 10.26 -6.33 -16.34
C THR A 70 9.29 -7.45 -16.68
N ASP A 71 8.51 -7.28 -17.74
CA ASP A 71 7.55 -8.28 -18.19
C ASP A 71 8.22 -9.50 -18.87
N GLN A 72 7.42 -10.47 -19.28
CA GLN A 72 7.91 -11.68 -19.99
C GLN A 72 8.61 -11.37 -21.30
N ALA A 73 8.20 -10.33 -22.01
CA ALA A 73 8.83 -9.90 -23.26
C ALA A 73 10.13 -9.10 -23.04
N GLY A 74 10.46 -8.76 -21.77
CA GLY A 74 11.61 -7.93 -21.42
C GLY A 74 11.33 -6.42 -21.47
N LYS A 75 10.08 -6.01 -21.66
CA LYS A 75 9.69 -4.59 -21.60
C LYS A 75 9.79 -4.11 -20.14
N ARG A 76 10.44 -2.98 -19.95
CA ARG A 76 10.53 -2.31 -18.66
C ARG A 76 9.42 -1.29 -18.49
N MET A 77 8.81 -1.32 -17.32
CA MET A 77 7.81 -0.34 -16.86
C MET A 77 8.21 0.13 -15.47
N SER A 78 7.92 1.37 -15.17
CA SER A 78 8.19 1.94 -13.86
C SER A 78 7.08 2.85 -13.38
N THR A 79 7.00 3.04 -12.08
CA THR A 79 6.16 4.05 -11.43
C THR A 79 6.92 4.66 -10.27
N HIS A 80 6.80 5.96 -10.11
CA HIS A 80 7.38 6.72 -9.02
C HIS A 80 6.33 7.65 -8.43
N SER A 81 6.28 7.74 -7.11
CA SER A 81 5.43 8.68 -6.38
C SER A 81 6.10 9.14 -5.09
N THR A 82 5.82 10.36 -4.66
CA THR A 82 6.16 10.87 -3.34
C THR A 82 4.93 11.53 -2.73
N LEU A 83 4.41 10.97 -1.64
CA LEU A 83 3.10 11.29 -1.08
C LEU A 83 3.18 11.59 0.42
N SER A 84 2.19 12.31 0.92
CA SER A 84 1.84 12.30 2.33
C SER A 84 1.20 10.97 2.71
N LEU A 85 1.33 10.58 3.99
CA LEU A 85 0.75 9.32 4.50
C LEU A 85 -0.57 9.55 5.26
N ASP A 86 -1.31 10.59 4.86
CA ASP A 86 -2.59 11.02 5.45
C ASP A 86 -3.82 10.62 4.64
N GLY A 87 -3.61 9.85 3.55
CA GLY A 87 -4.67 9.46 2.63
C GLY A 87 -5.01 10.50 1.56
N THR A 88 -4.33 11.65 1.55
CA THR A 88 -4.53 12.65 0.50
C THR A 88 -4.04 12.13 -0.85
N PRO A 89 -4.85 12.22 -1.93
CA PRO A 89 -4.41 11.79 -3.26
C PRO A 89 -3.25 12.63 -3.78
N GLY A 90 -2.28 11.95 -4.41
CA GLY A 90 -1.17 12.58 -5.10
C GLY A 90 -0.92 11.91 -6.45
N ARG A 91 0.03 12.47 -7.21
CA ARG A 91 0.36 12.00 -8.55
C ARG A 91 1.42 10.91 -8.51
N ALA A 92 1.30 9.96 -9.43
CA ALA A 92 2.37 9.08 -9.82
C ALA A 92 2.85 9.44 -11.24
N SER A 93 4.11 9.15 -11.50
CA SER A 93 4.72 9.30 -12.83
C SER A 93 5.37 7.99 -13.25
N GLY A 94 5.49 7.76 -14.57
CA GLY A 94 6.10 6.55 -15.09
C GLY A 94 5.34 5.96 -16.26
N THR A 95 5.65 4.71 -16.58
CA THR A 95 5.10 3.99 -17.75
C THR A 95 4.16 2.85 -17.33
N TYR A 96 4.01 2.57 -16.04
CA TYR A 96 3.04 1.61 -15.53
C TYR A 96 1.67 2.28 -15.35
N TRP A 97 0.62 1.50 -15.33
CA TRP A 97 -0.78 1.96 -15.33
C TRP A 97 -1.23 2.51 -13.97
N VAL A 98 -0.56 3.58 -13.53
CA VAL A 98 -0.89 4.33 -12.31
C VAL A 98 -0.59 5.80 -12.59
N ASP A 99 -1.55 6.68 -12.36
CA ASP A 99 -1.38 8.14 -12.50
C ASP A 99 -1.73 8.91 -11.23
N ALA A 100 -2.52 8.31 -10.36
CA ALA A 100 -2.83 8.85 -9.05
C ALA A 100 -2.92 7.75 -7.99
N LEU A 101 -2.53 8.08 -6.77
CA LEU A 101 -2.68 7.20 -5.63
C LEU A 101 -2.76 7.99 -4.33
N ALA A 102 -3.37 7.37 -3.32
CA ALA A 102 -3.40 7.84 -1.95
C ALA A 102 -2.72 6.79 -1.07
N ALA A 103 -2.02 7.24 -0.04
CA ALA A 103 -1.29 6.36 0.86
C ALA A 103 -1.54 6.69 2.32
N SER A 104 -1.56 5.68 3.17
CA SER A 104 -1.59 5.83 4.62
C SER A 104 -0.74 4.75 5.29
N MET A 105 -0.19 5.06 6.45
CA MET A 105 0.63 4.15 7.25
C MET A 105 -0.02 3.99 8.63
N PRO A 106 -0.98 3.05 8.78
CA PRO A 106 -1.70 2.84 10.04
C PRO A 106 -0.82 2.25 11.15
N ALA A 107 0.28 1.59 10.79
CA ALA A 107 1.31 1.09 11.69
C ALA A 107 2.68 1.21 11.02
N PRO A 108 3.81 1.27 11.76
CA PRO A 108 5.13 1.46 11.17
C PRO A 108 5.52 0.40 10.13
N ASN A 109 4.98 -0.80 10.25
CA ASN A 109 5.22 -1.94 9.36
C ASN A 109 4.10 -2.20 8.36
N VAL A 110 3.10 -1.29 8.23
CA VAL A 110 1.95 -1.45 7.33
C VAL A 110 1.73 -0.19 6.50
N LEU A 111 1.75 -0.33 5.17
CA LEU A 111 1.44 0.72 4.20
C LEU A 111 0.19 0.31 3.42
N VAL A 112 -0.80 1.19 3.35
CA VAL A 112 -2.02 1.00 2.55
C VAL A 112 -1.99 2.00 1.40
N MET A 113 -2.21 1.52 0.16
CA MET A 113 -2.24 2.35 -1.04
C MET A 113 -3.50 2.08 -1.85
N GLN A 114 -4.20 3.16 -2.23
CA GLN A 114 -5.30 3.12 -3.20
C GLN A 114 -4.77 3.58 -4.55
N ILE A 115 -4.93 2.77 -5.58
CA ILE A 115 -4.36 3.01 -6.91
C ILE A 115 -5.45 3.38 -7.92
N VAL A 116 -5.21 4.42 -8.69
CA VAL A 116 -6.10 4.94 -9.74
C VAL A 116 -5.32 5.10 -11.04
N TYR A 117 -5.95 4.78 -12.16
CA TYR A 117 -5.43 5.02 -13.51
C TYR A 117 -6.54 5.55 -14.42
N GLN A 118 -6.29 6.71 -15.05
CA GLN A 118 -7.26 7.41 -15.92
C GLN A 118 -8.62 7.66 -15.23
N GLY A 119 -8.58 8.01 -13.94
CA GLY A 119 -9.78 8.24 -13.14
C GLY A 119 -10.51 6.97 -12.70
N ILE A 120 -10.01 5.78 -13.07
CA ILE A 120 -10.63 4.49 -12.72
C ILE A 120 -9.88 3.88 -11.53
N PRO A 121 -10.57 3.57 -10.40
CA PRO A 121 -9.98 2.81 -9.30
C PRO A 121 -9.52 1.43 -9.79
N ARG A 122 -8.26 1.07 -9.53
CA ARG A 122 -7.64 -0.18 -9.98
C ARG A 122 -7.54 -1.21 -8.87
N SER A 123 -6.95 -0.84 -7.77
CA SER A 123 -6.76 -1.75 -6.64
C SER A 123 -6.48 -1.00 -5.35
N THR A 124 -6.72 -1.69 -4.23
CA THR A 124 -6.16 -1.35 -2.93
C THR A 124 -5.04 -2.35 -2.64
N ARG A 125 -3.87 -1.84 -2.22
CA ARG A 125 -2.72 -2.66 -1.86
C ARG A 125 -2.34 -2.40 -0.41
N VAL A 126 -2.13 -3.48 0.31
CA VAL A 126 -1.63 -3.46 1.68
C VAL A 126 -0.27 -4.15 1.69
N PHE A 127 0.76 -3.40 2.06
CA PHE A 127 2.10 -3.91 2.27
C PHE A 127 2.34 -4.07 3.76
N SER A 128 2.85 -5.21 4.17
CA SER A 128 3.23 -5.47 5.56
C SER A 128 4.56 -6.22 5.63
N VAL A 129 5.40 -5.83 6.59
CA VAL A 129 6.69 -6.47 6.82
C VAL A 129 6.58 -7.37 8.04
N ALA A 130 7.09 -8.61 7.93
CA ALA A 130 7.22 -9.54 9.04
C ALA A 130 8.14 -8.97 10.15
N ASP A 131 7.97 -9.44 11.37
CA ASP A 131 8.69 -8.93 12.56
C ASP A 131 10.22 -9.04 12.43
N ASP A 132 10.70 -10.05 11.70
CA ASP A 132 12.13 -10.26 11.42
C ASP A 132 12.69 -9.34 10.31
N GLY A 133 11.83 -8.55 9.66
CA GLY A 133 12.20 -7.62 8.60
C GLY A 133 12.61 -8.26 7.27
N SER A 134 12.51 -9.59 7.12
CA SER A 134 13.04 -10.32 5.96
C SER A 134 12.06 -10.43 4.79
N VAL A 135 10.76 -10.45 5.06
CA VAL A 135 9.70 -10.66 4.07
C VAL A 135 8.72 -9.49 4.10
N LEU A 136 8.47 -8.93 2.92
CA LEU A 136 7.37 -8.01 2.67
C LEU A 136 6.24 -8.78 1.99
N THR A 137 5.04 -8.70 2.56
CA THR A 137 3.81 -9.25 1.97
C THR A 137 2.99 -8.13 1.36
N GLU A 138 2.59 -8.28 0.10
CA GLU A 138 1.60 -7.44 -0.56
C GLU A 138 0.29 -8.19 -0.65
N THR A 139 -0.78 -7.61 -0.13
CA THR A 139 -2.16 -8.04 -0.38
C THR A 139 -2.82 -7.03 -1.30
N GLU A 140 -3.19 -7.46 -2.50
CA GLU A 140 -3.91 -6.63 -3.47
C GLU A 140 -5.38 -7.05 -3.53
N ALA A 141 -6.28 -6.09 -3.34
CA ALA A 141 -7.73 -6.23 -3.52
C ALA A 141 -8.15 -5.42 -4.75
N TYR A 142 -8.88 -6.05 -5.67
CA TYR A 142 -9.34 -5.44 -6.92
C TYR A 142 -10.64 -6.09 -7.40
N PHE A 143 -11.24 -5.51 -8.43
CA PHE A 143 -12.42 -6.06 -9.09
C PHE A 143 -12.08 -6.44 -10.53
N LYS A 144 -12.64 -7.56 -10.99
CA LYS A 144 -12.66 -7.88 -12.42
C LYS A 144 -13.60 -6.92 -13.16
N GLU A 145 -13.57 -6.96 -14.49
CA GLU A 145 -14.45 -6.13 -15.33
C GLU A 145 -15.93 -6.40 -15.08
N ASP A 146 -16.30 -7.62 -14.68
CA ASP A 146 -17.67 -8.02 -14.32
C ASP A 146 -18.07 -7.64 -12.88
N GLY A 147 -17.21 -6.92 -12.13
CA GLY A 147 -17.46 -6.52 -10.74
C GLY A 147 -17.14 -7.60 -9.70
N THR A 148 -16.65 -8.78 -10.11
CA THR A 148 -16.27 -9.83 -9.16
C THR A 148 -15.10 -9.38 -8.29
N PRO A 149 -15.22 -9.39 -6.94
CA PRO A 149 -14.12 -9.04 -6.06
C PRO A 149 -13.03 -10.11 -6.08
N MET A 150 -11.80 -9.65 -6.11
CA MET A 150 -10.60 -10.51 -6.15
C MET A 150 -9.57 -10.06 -5.13
N GLN A 151 -8.83 -11.02 -4.61
CA GLN A 151 -7.62 -10.78 -3.83
C GLN A 151 -6.48 -11.64 -4.34
N ARG A 152 -5.27 -11.15 -4.23
CA ARG A 152 -4.05 -11.94 -4.42
C ARG A 152 -2.98 -11.49 -3.44
N ILE A 153 -2.09 -12.42 -3.13
CA ILE A 153 -0.97 -12.19 -2.21
C ILE A 153 0.32 -12.41 -3.00
N ALA A 154 1.28 -11.52 -2.76
CA ALA A 154 2.63 -11.61 -3.28
C ALA A 154 3.64 -11.44 -2.15
N PHE A 155 4.78 -12.08 -2.27
CA PHE A 155 5.85 -12.03 -1.29
C PHE A 155 7.10 -11.44 -1.92
N PHE A 156 7.79 -10.60 -1.17
CA PHE A 156 9.02 -9.97 -1.60
C PHE A 156 10.11 -10.25 -0.57
N SER A 157 11.31 -10.46 -1.05
CA SER A 157 12.51 -10.57 -0.23
C SER A 157 13.27 -9.24 -0.24
N ARG A 158 13.90 -8.90 0.87
CA ARG A 158 14.70 -7.68 0.99
C ARG A 158 15.96 -7.81 0.14
N LEU A 159 16.24 -6.78 -0.65
CA LEU A 159 17.52 -6.65 -1.35
C LEU A 159 18.56 -5.98 -0.43
N PRO A 160 19.84 -6.36 -0.56
CA PRO A 160 20.91 -5.63 0.10
C PRO A 160 20.90 -4.15 -0.29
N GLU A 161 21.34 -3.30 0.62
CA GLU A 161 21.60 -1.90 0.27
C GLU A 161 22.67 -1.84 -0.84
N ALA A 162 22.46 -0.94 -1.80
CA ALA A 162 23.50 -0.71 -2.81
C ALA A 162 24.73 -0.12 -2.14
N PRO A 163 25.95 -0.59 -2.47
CA PRO A 163 27.20 -0.07 -1.92
C PRO A 163 27.42 1.39 -2.25
#